data_98d2e26ab244ee760527d80bb73a314c
#
_entry.id   98d2e26ab244ee760527d80bb73a314c
#
_cell.length_a   1.000
_cell.length_b   1.000
_cell.length_c   1.000
_cell.angle_alpha   90.00
_cell.angle_beta   90.00
_cell.angle_gamma   90.00
#
_symmetry.space_group_name_H-M   'P 1'
#
loop_
_entity.id
_entity.type
_entity.pdbx_description
1 polymer ?
#
loop_
_entity_poly.entity_id
_entity_poly.type
_entity_poly.pdbx_seq_one_letter_code
_entity_poly.pdbx_strand_id
1 'polypeptide(L)'
;EYLFESDQQAFENTVSMTQAEIRTGREMKEVLQNSMANLRSSKDAAIDLRKAIDHLKVRRRQKRKDPVFAQIDNLRRQQGSWQYDAQALNEYEQEEREIRKRLRQKRMLTLLQKILLWFRKLFGGEDEERIRKIELRHRLEIIEIEKAQLMQQKEESDKKKQEYEILLGQKRKKELEIHEIELAMKAIEEAASQVQKTFGQELNEKISEIFCDMTNGKYTQAVMDENLSMMVYDGFDHVDMKYLSNATVEQLYFALRLASADLLYENDAFPLFLDDVFGNYDDERLAQTMQYLSHHTDRQIFLFTGRKEILRLLDEKEILYHLISL
;
A
#
# COMPACT_ATOMS: atom_id res chain seq x y z
N GLU A 1 -1.27 17.25 26.19
CA GLU A 1 -1.95 16.05 25.61
C GLU A 1 -3.24 15.64 26.36
N TYR A 2 -3.37 15.96 27.66
CA TYR A 2 -4.53 15.50 28.47
C TYR A 2 -5.70 16.49 28.59
N LEU A 3 -5.51 17.75 28.19
CA LEU A 3 -6.57 18.77 28.25
C LEU A 3 -7.33 18.95 26.95
N PHE A 4 -6.72 18.59 25.84
CA PHE A 4 -7.30 18.72 24.51
C PHE A 4 -6.84 17.50 23.71
N GLU A 5 -7.73 16.73 23.15
CA GLU A 5 -7.42 15.58 22.29
C GLU A 5 -6.77 15.97 20.93
N SER A 6 -5.87 16.96 20.96
CA SER A 6 -5.22 17.51 19.79
C SER A 6 -3.71 17.24 19.79
N ASP A 7 -3.15 17.03 18.61
CA ASP A 7 -1.69 16.95 18.41
C ASP A 7 -1.05 18.30 18.71
N GLN A 8 0.04 18.32 19.47
CA GLN A 8 0.79 19.53 19.83
C GLN A 8 1.17 20.32 18.59
N GLN A 9 1.61 19.69 17.51
CA GLN A 9 1.96 20.37 16.27
C GLN A 9 0.76 21.04 15.59
N ALA A 10 -0.42 20.40 15.63
CA ALA A 10 -1.64 20.99 15.11
C ALA A 10 -2.03 22.24 15.91
N PHE A 11 -1.94 22.18 17.25
CA PHE A 11 -2.20 23.32 18.13
C PHE A 11 -1.23 24.49 17.87
N GLU A 12 0.08 24.26 17.87
CA GLU A 12 1.11 25.28 17.64
C GLU A 12 1.00 25.91 16.24
N ASN A 13 0.56 25.16 15.23
CA ASN A 13 0.43 25.68 13.87
C ASN A 13 -0.93 26.31 13.54
N THR A 14 -1.92 26.25 14.42
CA THR A 14 -3.26 26.79 14.16
C THR A 14 -3.68 27.85 15.16
N VAL A 15 -3.67 27.56 16.44
CA VAL A 15 -4.23 28.42 17.49
C VAL A 15 -3.18 29.20 18.27
N SER A 16 -1.91 28.81 18.24
CA SER A 16 -0.78 29.56 18.81
C SER A 16 0.02 30.24 17.71
N MET A 17 0.06 31.54 17.68
CA MET A 17 0.69 32.33 16.60
C MET A 17 1.67 33.34 17.19
N THR A 18 2.90 33.31 16.67
CA THR A 18 3.92 34.33 16.97
C THR A 18 4.24 35.12 15.70
N GLN A 19 4.78 36.34 15.84
CA GLN A 19 5.17 37.16 14.70
C GLN A 19 6.19 36.46 13.79
N ALA A 20 7.14 35.72 14.37
CA ALA A 20 8.15 34.99 13.62
C ALA A 20 7.59 33.81 12.82
N GLU A 21 6.50 33.23 13.27
CA GLU A 21 5.91 31.97 12.74
C GLU A 21 4.63 32.22 11.95
N ILE A 22 4.19 33.48 11.80
CA ILE A 22 2.96 33.79 11.06
C ILE A 22 3.03 33.31 9.60
N ARG A 23 4.23 33.36 9.02
CA ARG A 23 4.51 32.81 7.68
C ARG A 23 4.84 31.36 7.78
N THR A 24 3.88 30.55 7.50
CA THR A 24 3.97 29.09 7.65
C THR A 24 4.96 28.44 6.71
N GLY A 25 5.82 27.57 7.27
CA GLY A 25 6.75 26.74 6.54
C GLY A 25 6.22 25.33 6.22
N ARG A 26 7.14 24.39 6.02
CA ARG A 26 6.85 22.97 5.74
C ARG A 26 5.99 22.31 6.81
N GLU A 27 6.10 22.73 8.06
CA GLU A 27 5.42 22.14 9.21
C GLU A 27 3.91 22.30 9.11
N MET A 28 3.39 23.47 8.71
CA MET A 28 1.96 23.65 8.48
C MET A 28 1.44 22.77 7.34
N LYS A 29 2.24 22.59 6.29
CA LYS A 29 1.90 21.68 5.20
C LYS A 29 1.72 20.24 5.69
N GLU A 30 2.62 19.76 6.53
CA GLU A 30 2.54 18.41 7.11
C GLU A 30 1.35 18.29 8.06
N VAL A 31 1.10 19.29 8.88
CA VAL A 31 -0.07 19.35 9.77
C VAL A 31 -1.35 19.32 8.96
N LEU A 32 -1.52 20.21 7.98
CA LEU A 32 -2.70 20.24 7.14
C LEU A 32 -2.88 18.93 6.37
N GLN A 33 -1.83 18.39 5.75
CA GLN A 33 -1.91 17.11 5.02
C GLN A 33 -2.23 15.93 5.93
N ASN A 34 -1.65 15.89 7.13
CA ASN A 34 -1.93 14.82 8.10
C ASN A 34 -3.34 14.96 8.69
N SER A 35 -3.74 16.18 9.03
CA SER A 35 -5.07 16.46 9.56
C SER A 35 -6.15 16.24 8.52
N MET A 36 -5.93 16.63 7.28
CA MET A 36 -6.79 16.31 6.14
C MET A 36 -7.00 14.81 5.95
N ALA A 37 -5.94 14.02 6.13
CA ALA A 37 -6.02 12.56 6.01
C ALA A 37 -6.74 11.89 7.21
N ASN A 38 -6.62 12.48 8.41
CA ASN A 38 -7.09 11.86 9.65
C ASN A 38 -8.50 12.30 10.08
N LEU A 39 -8.90 13.53 9.79
CA LEU A 39 -10.08 14.16 10.41
C LEU A 39 -11.45 13.66 9.94
N ARG A 40 -11.56 13.14 8.73
CA ARG A 40 -12.84 12.63 8.22
C ARG A 40 -12.98 11.10 8.20
N SER A 41 -11.90 10.37 8.44
CA SER A 41 -11.95 8.90 8.39
C SER A 41 -12.29 8.26 9.74
N SER A 42 -12.14 8.97 10.85
CA SER A 42 -12.58 8.48 12.15
C SER A 42 -12.77 9.63 13.13
N LYS A 43 -13.86 9.57 13.93
CA LYS A 43 -14.01 10.38 15.15
C LYS A 43 -12.96 10.03 16.22
N ASP A 44 -12.12 9.05 15.96
CA ASP A 44 -10.94 8.68 16.74
C ASP A 44 -9.67 9.19 16.04
N ALA A 45 -9.00 10.14 16.66
CA ALA A 45 -7.68 10.67 16.25
C ALA A 45 -6.56 9.61 16.16
N ALA A 46 -6.89 8.34 16.35
CA ALA A 46 -5.94 7.23 16.44
C ALA A 46 -5.59 6.56 15.09
N ILE A 47 -6.26 6.90 13.99
CA ILE A 47 -6.00 6.21 12.70
C ILE A 47 -5.12 7.07 11.80
N ASP A 48 -3.83 6.83 11.88
CA ASP A 48 -2.84 7.37 10.94
C ASP A 48 -2.85 6.58 9.64
N LEU A 49 -3.51 7.13 8.60
CA LEU A 49 -3.61 6.50 7.29
C LEU A 49 -2.25 6.25 6.63
N ARG A 50 -1.25 7.12 6.86
CA ARG A 50 0.12 6.90 6.37
C ARG A 50 0.72 5.66 7.02
N LYS A 51 0.62 5.53 8.36
CA LYS A 51 1.09 4.34 9.06
C LYS A 51 0.35 3.09 8.59
N ALA A 52 -0.97 3.17 8.37
CA ALA A 52 -1.75 2.06 7.84
C ALA A 52 -1.24 1.61 6.45
N ILE A 53 -1.03 2.54 5.54
CA ILE A 53 -0.47 2.25 4.21
C ILE A 53 0.95 1.67 4.32
N ASP A 54 1.81 2.21 5.17
CA ASP A 54 3.16 1.70 5.36
C ASP A 54 3.18 0.30 5.98
N HIS A 55 2.31 0.01 6.92
CA HIS A 55 2.08 -1.35 7.42
C HIS A 55 1.65 -2.31 6.31
N LEU A 56 0.73 -1.90 5.46
CA LEU A 56 0.29 -2.70 4.31
C LEU A 56 1.44 -2.92 3.30
N LYS A 57 2.26 -1.89 3.01
CA LYS A 57 3.45 -2.01 2.17
C LYS A 57 4.46 -3.03 2.72
N VAL A 58 4.72 -2.98 4.03
CA VAL A 58 5.61 -3.94 4.71
C VAL A 58 5.03 -5.35 4.60
N ARG A 59 3.74 -5.53 4.90
CA ARG A 59 3.05 -6.83 4.82
C ARG A 59 3.08 -7.39 3.40
N ARG A 60 2.84 -6.56 2.38
CA ARG A 60 2.97 -6.94 0.96
C ARG A 60 4.37 -7.43 0.62
N ARG A 61 5.42 -6.69 1.06
CA ARG A 61 6.83 -7.10 0.84
C ARG A 61 7.15 -8.43 1.49
N GLN A 62 6.66 -8.68 2.70
CA GLN A 62 6.84 -9.96 3.41
C GLN A 62 6.17 -11.10 2.65
N LYS A 63 4.93 -10.93 2.18
CA LYS A 63 4.21 -11.93 1.40
C LYS A 63 4.90 -12.27 0.08
N ARG A 64 5.45 -11.28 -0.62
CA ARG A 64 6.23 -11.49 -1.87
C ARG A 64 7.54 -12.24 -1.65
N LYS A 65 8.08 -12.26 -0.44
CA LYS A 65 9.30 -12.99 -0.05
C LYS A 65 9.01 -14.41 0.45
N ASP A 66 7.77 -14.88 0.36
CA ASP A 66 7.39 -16.23 0.80
C ASP A 66 8.22 -17.27 0.02
N PRO A 67 8.83 -18.24 0.72
CA PRO A 67 9.71 -19.24 0.12
C PRO A 67 9.02 -20.09 -0.98
N VAL A 68 7.71 -20.18 -0.99
CA VAL A 68 6.91 -20.88 -2.01
C VAL A 68 7.25 -20.37 -3.42
N PHE A 69 7.45 -19.07 -3.60
CA PHE A 69 7.82 -18.51 -4.92
C PHE A 69 9.16 -19.03 -5.41
N ALA A 70 10.18 -19.04 -4.54
CA ALA A 70 11.51 -19.55 -4.89
C ALA A 70 11.51 -21.06 -5.13
N GLN A 71 10.74 -21.83 -4.37
CA GLN A 71 10.59 -23.28 -4.54
C GLN A 71 9.98 -23.62 -5.89
N ILE A 72 8.92 -22.91 -6.30
CA ILE A 72 8.28 -23.10 -7.60
C ILE A 72 9.24 -22.80 -8.74
N ASP A 73 9.98 -21.69 -8.65
CA ASP A 73 10.95 -21.32 -9.69
C ASP A 73 12.07 -22.36 -9.81
N ASN A 74 12.52 -22.93 -8.70
CA ASN A 74 13.50 -24.03 -8.69
C ASN A 74 12.93 -25.29 -9.36
N LEU A 75 11.75 -25.74 -8.96
CA LEU A 75 11.10 -26.90 -9.56
C LEU A 75 10.81 -26.70 -11.04
N ARG A 76 10.39 -25.48 -11.43
CA ARG A 76 10.15 -25.14 -12.83
C ARG A 76 11.41 -25.25 -13.68
N ARG A 77 12.57 -24.86 -13.17
CA ARG A 77 13.87 -25.03 -13.86
C ARG A 77 14.23 -26.50 -14.05
N GLN A 78 13.82 -27.36 -13.12
CA GLN A 78 14.07 -28.80 -13.17
C GLN A 78 13.03 -29.58 -13.98
N GLN A 79 11.98 -28.93 -14.48
CA GLN A 79 10.86 -29.59 -15.17
C GLN A 79 11.29 -30.43 -16.37
N GLY A 80 12.34 -30.04 -17.08
CA GLY A 80 12.93 -30.82 -18.17
C GLY A 80 13.52 -32.18 -17.75
N SER A 81 13.94 -32.30 -16.48
CA SER A 81 14.50 -33.56 -15.93
C SER A 81 13.44 -34.54 -15.40
N TRP A 82 12.13 -34.17 -15.40
CA TRP A 82 11.05 -35.02 -14.92
C TRP A 82 10.44 -35.91 -16.01
N GLN A 83 11.03 -35.86 -17.19
CA GLN A 83 10.59 -36.72 -18.29
C GLN A 83 11.19 -38.10 -18.09
N TYR A 84 10.39 -39.14 -18.25
CA TYR A 84 10.79 -40.54 -18.38
C TYR A 84 10.34 -41.03 -19.73
N ASP A 85 11.05 -42.03 -20.26
CA ASP A 85 10.70 -42.60 -21.55
C ASP A 85 9.52 -43.60 -21.40
N ALA A 86 8.31 -43.05 -21.58
CA ALA A 86 7.09 -43.83 -21.49
C ALA A 86 6.96 -44.84 -22.66
N GLN A 87 7.59 -44.54 -23.81
CA GLN A 87 7.55 -45.37 -24.96
C GLN A 87 8.45 -46.59 -24.75
N ALA A 88 9.66 -46.40 -24.27
CA ALA A 88 10.57 -47.46 -23.89
C ALA A 88 9.96 -48.40 -22.82
N LEU A 89 9.26 -47.84 -21.82
CA LEU A 89 8.61 -48.61 -20.80
C LEU A 89 7.51 -49.53 -21.39
N ASN A 90 6.70 -49.02 -22.32
CA ASN A 90 5.69 -49.81 -23.03
C ASN A 90 6.31 -50.90 -23.90
N GLU A 91 7.41 -50.57 -24.61
CA GLU A 91 8.13 -51.56 -25.44
C GLU A 91 8.68 -52.70 -24.60
N TYR A 92 9.30 -52.42 -23.47
CA TYR A 92 9.77 -53.46 -22.53
C TYR A 92 8.63 -54.28 -21.93
N GLU A 93 7.50 -53.68 -21.63
CA GLU A 93 6.33 -54.44 -21.17
C GLU A 93 5.77 -55.38 -22.22
N GLN A 94 5.78 -54.99 -23.49
CA GLN A 94 5.34 -55.84 -24.60
C GLN A 94 6.34 -56.97 -24.85
N GLU A 95 7.62 -56.67 -24.91
CA GLU A 95 8.69 -57.67 -25.10
C GLU A 95 8.69 -58.69 -23.95
N GLU A 96 8.57 -58.25 -22.71
CA GLU A 96 8.42 -59.14 -21.54
C GLU A 96 7.27 -60.09 -21.70
N ARG A 97 6.07 -59.62 -22.09
CA ARG A 97 4.88 -60.41 -22.31
C ARG A 97 5.09 -61.49 -23.40
N GLU A 98 5.74 -61.10 -24.49
CA GLU A 98 6.05 -62.00 -25.59
C GLU A 98 7.05 -63.09 -25.17
N ILE A 99 8.14 -62.74 -24.50
CA ILE A 99 9.14 -63.70 -24.03
C ILE A 99 8.50 -64.67 -23.04
N ARG A 100 7.71 -64.17 -22.06
CA ARG A 100 6.98 -65.04 -21.11
C ARG A 100 5.99 -65.97 -21.80
N LYS A 101 5.31 -65.53 -22.86
CA LYS A 101 4.41 -66.34 -23.68
C LYS A 101 5.17 -67.45 -24.40
N ARG A 102 6.31 -67.12 -25.04
CA ARG A 102 7.18 -68.13 -25.73
C ARG A 102 7.76 -69.12 -24.74
N LEU A 103 8.13 -68.77 -23.54
CA LEU A 103 8.58 -69.67 -22.49
C LEU A 103 7.47 -70.59 -21.96
N ARG A 104 6.23 -70.07 -21.90
CA ARG A 104 5.02 -70.88 -21.48
C ARG A 104 4.53 -71.81 -22.55
N GLN A 105 4.51 -71.44 -23.84
CA GLN A 105 4.01 -72.24 -24.94
C GLN A 105 4.74 -73.58 -25.08
N LYS A 106 6.00 -73.71 -24.72
CA LYS A 106 6.77 -74.95 -24.76
C LYS A 106 6.49 -75.87 -23.59
N ARG A 107 5.65 -75.56 -22.62
CA ARG A 107 5.24 -76.50 -21.55
C ARG A 107 4.15 -77.51 -22.00
N MET A 108 3.48 -77.21 -23.10
CA MET A 108 2.36 -78.07 -23.61
C MET A 108 2.77 -78.81 -24.87
N LEU A 109 3.91 -79.49 -24.86
CA LEU A 109 4.29 -80.33 -25.93
C LEU A 109 3.43 -81.62 -25.89
N THR A 110 2.80 -81.90 -27.02
CA THR A 110 2.05 -83.18 -27.20
C THR A 110 2.98 -84.37 -27.07
N LEU A 111 2.42 -85.53 -26.72
CA LEU A 111 3.17 -86.80 -26.58
C LEU A 111 4.02 -87.13 -27.81
N LEU A 112 3.55 -86.86 -29.02
CA LEU A 112 4.29 -86.96 -30.28
C LEU A 112 5.51 -86.08 -30.37
N GLN A 113 5.42 -84.83 -29.93
CA GLN A 113 6.56 -83.88 -29.90
C GLN A 113 7.59 -84.28 -28.82
N LYS A 114 7.17 -84.95 -27.74
CA LYS A 114 8.07 -85.49 -26.73
C LYS A 114 8.85 -86.65 -27.25
N ILE A 115 8.24 -87.53 -28.06
CA ILE A 115 8.89 -88.63 -28.71
C ILE A 115 9.86 -88.17 -29.80
N LEU A 116 9.48 -87.21 -30.60
CA LEU A 116 10.37 -86.55 -31.59
C LEU A 116 11.57 -85.86 -30.93
N LEU A 117 11.40 -85.22 -29.82
CA LEU A 117 12.47 -84.60 -29.01
C LEU A 117 13.40 -85.67 -28.41
N TRP A 118 12.85 -86.85 -28.01
CA TRP A 118 13.65 -87.93 -27.49
C TRP A 118 14.51 -88.55 -28.61
N PHE A 119 13.96 -88.72 -29.81
CA PHE A 119 14.73 -89.17 -31.01
C PHE A 119 15.80 -88.13 -31.38
N ARG A 120 15.53 -86.82 -31.36
CA ARG A 120 16.49 -85.71 -31.64
C ARG A 120 17.61 -85.66 -30.58
N LYS A 121 17.31 -86.06 -29.37
CA LYS A 121 18.27 -86.18 -28.26
C LYS A 121 19.29 -87.26 -28.46
N LEU A 122 18.90 -88.36 -29.10
CA LEU A 122 19.73 -89.49 -29.47
C LEU A 122 20.73 -89.16 -30.60
N PHE A 123 20.41 -88.15 -31.43
CA PHE A 123 21.20 -87.75 -32.60
C PHE A 123 21.91 -86.39 -32.46
N GLY A 124 22.12 -85.87 -31.26
CA GLY A 124 23.01 -84.71 -31.00
C GLY A 124 22.40 -83.33 -31.19
N GLY A 125 21.06 -83.19 -31.18
CA GLY A 125 20.39 -81.86 -31.41
C GLY A 125 20.00 -81.11 -30.17
N GLU A 126 20.63 -81.29 -29.03
CA GLU A 126 20.21 -80.62 -27.73
C GLU A 126 20.71 -79.22 -27.48
N ASP A 127 21.76 -78.80 -28.07
CA ASP A 127 22.44 -77.61 -27.67
C ASP A 127 21.75 -76.31 -28.09
N GLU A 128 21.18 -76.27 -29.30
CA GLU A 128 20.51 -75.02 -29.80
C GLU A 128 19.26 -74.58 -29.00
N GLU A 129 18.46 -75.56 -28.58
CA GLU A 129 17.21 -75.30 -27.81
C GLU A 129 17.52 -74.85 -26.36
N ARG A 130 18.56 -75.42 -25.79
CA ARG A 130 19.07 -75.00 -24.48
C ARG A 130 19.67 -73.58 -24.53
N ILE A 131 20.47 -73.29 -25.50
CA ILE A 131 21.08 -72.03 -25.74
C ILE A 131 19.99 -70.99 -25.92
N ARG A 132 18.97 -71.23 -26.77
CA ARG A 132 17.86 -70.31 -27.01
C ARG A 132 17.01 -70.04 -25.78
N LYS A 133 16.84 -71.01 -24.87
CA LYS A 133 16.17 -70.80 -23.59
C LYS A 133 17.00 -69.95 -22.61
N ILE A 134 18.29 -70.15 -22.61
CA ILE A 134 19.22 -69.35 -21.79
C ILE A 134 19.23 -67.89 -22.28
N GLU A 135 19.31 -67.69 -23.57
CA GLU A 135 19.24 -66.36 -24.16
C GLU A 135 17.95 -65.61 -23.85
N LEU A 136 16.78 -66.31 -23.96
CA LEU A 136 15.49 -65.74 -23.62
C LEU A 136 15.37 -65.37 -22.13
N ARG A 137 15.94 -66.20 -21.25
CA ARG A 137 15.97 -65.91 -19.80
C ARG A 137 16.87 -64.74 -19.47
N HIS A 138 18.04 -64.70 -20.09
CA HIS A 138 18.98 -63.61 -19.90
C HIS A 138 18.39 -62.27 -20.44
N ARG A 139 17.71 -62.31 -21.61
CA ARG A 139 17.02 -61.12 -22.14
C ARG A 139 15.90 -60.66 -21.22
N LEU A 140 15.14 -61.61 -20.65
CA LEU A 140 14.07 -61.31 -19.69
C LEU A 140 14.64 -60.63 -18.44
N GLU A 141 15.77 -61.09 -17.91
CA GLU A 141 16.42 -60.51 -16.75
C GLU A 141 16.88 -59.07 -17.02
N ILE A 142 17.44 -58.82 -18.21
CA ILE A 142 17.84 -57.43 -18.61
C ILE A 142 16.60 -56.54 -18.67
N ILE A 143 15.52 -56.99 -19.34
CA ILE A 143 14.27 -56.23 -19.45
C ILE A 143 13.68 -55.92 -18.05
N GLU A 144 13.70 -56.88 -17.13
CA GLU A 144 13.20 -56.70 -15.76
C GLU A 144 14.01 -55.60 -15.03
N ILE A 145 15.34 -55.55 -15.20
CA ILE A 145 16.19 -54.53 -14.61
C ILE A 145 15.92 -53.18 -15.24
N GLU A 146 15.91 -53.07 -16.57
CA GLU A 146 15.67 -51.83 -17.29
C GLU A 146 14.28 -51.25 -17.00
N LYS A 147 13.28 -52.11 -16.94
CA LYS A 147 11.90 -51.76 -16.55
C LYS A 147 11.83 -51.24 -15.11
N ALA A 148 12.52 -51.88 -14.16
CA ALA A 148 12.55 -51.46 -12.77
C ALA A 148 13.16 -50.03 -12.65
N GLN A 149 14.24 -49.72 -13.38
CA GLN A 149 14.84 -48.39 -13.43
C GLN A 149 13.87 -47.36 -14.00
N LEU A 150 13.19 -47.63 -15.11
CA LEU A 150 12.21 -46.72 -15.69
C LEU A 150 10.99 -46.53 -14.80
N MET A 151 10.54 -47.55 -14.08
CA MET A 151 9.45 -47.44 -13.11
C MET A 151 9.85 -46.54 -11.92
N GLN A 152 11.07 -46.65 -11.44
CA GLN A 152 11.59 -45.75 -10.40
C GLN A 152 11.65 -44.28 -10.89
N GLN A 153 12.15 -44.06 -12.09
CA GLN A 153 12.18 -42.72 -12.70
C GLN A 153 10.77 -42.12 -12.87
N LYS A 154 9.80 -42.95 -13.26
CA LYS A 154 8.40 -42.56 -13.35
C LYS A 154 7.85 -42.13 -12.00
N GLU A 155 8.06 -42.94 -10.96
CA GLU A 155 7.59 -42.63 -9.61
C GLU A 155 8.18 -41.31 -9.07
N GLU A 156 9.49 -41.08 -9.28
CA GLU A 156 10.15 -39.84 -8.92
C GLU A 156 9.58 -38.64 -9.70
N SER A 157 9.34 -38.80 -11.00
CA SER A 157 8.70 -37.80 -11.85
C SER A 157 7.29 -37.46 -11.36
N ASP A 158 6.49 -38.45 -11.05
CA ASP A 158 5.12 -38.26 -10.60
C ASP A 158 5.07 -37.58 -9.21
N LYS A 159 5.97 -37.92 -8.29
CA LYS A 159 6.12 -37.23 -7.00
C LYS A 159 6.46 -35.75 -7.18
N LYS A 160 7.42 -35.43 -8.05
CA LYS A 160 7.80 -34.02 -8.34
C LYS A 160 6.65 -33.25 -8.99
N LYS A 161 5.87 -33.87 -9.87
CA LYS A 161 4.67 -33.24 -10.46
C LYS A 161 3.62 -32.93 -9.40
N GLN A 162 3.35 -33.86 -8.49
CA GLN A 162 2.41 -33.63 -7.40
C GLN A 162 2.87 -32.51 -6.47
N GLU A 163 4.14 -32.50 -6.09
CA GLU A 163 4.71 -31.42 -5.28
C GLU A 163 4.55 -30.05 -5.97
N TYR A 164 4.85 -29.99 -7.25
CA TYR A 164 4.70 -28.78 -8.06
C TYR A 164 3.24 -28.28 -8.09
N GLU A 165 2.26 -29.15 -8.26
CA GLU A 165 0.84 -28.79 -8.26
C GLU A 165 0.38 -28.27 -6.89
N ILE A 166 0.84 -28.87 -5.80
CA ILE A 166 0.54 -28.42 -4.44
C ILE A 166 1.10 -26.99 -4.24
N LEU A 167 2.35 -26.77 -4.63
CA LEU A 167 3.00 -25.47 -4.52
C LEU A 167 2.33 -24.41 -5.41
N LEU A 168 1.87 -24.77 -6.60
CA LEU A 168 1.07 -23.87 -7.45
C LEU A 168 -0.23 -23.44 -6.77
N GLY A 169 -0.90 -24.35 -6.09
CA GLY A 169 -2.09 -24.06 -5.30
C GLY A 169 -1.79 -23.05 -4.16
N GLN A 170 -0.68 -23.27 -3.46
CA GLN A 170 -0.23 -22.35 -2.40
C GLN A 170 0.16 -20.97 -2.97
N LYS A 171 0.87 -20.94 -4.11
CA LYS A 171 1.23 -19.70 -4.81
C LYS A 171 -0.02 -18.87 -5.14
N ARG A 172 -1.05 -19.48 -5.74
CA ARG A 172 -2.30 -18.78 -6.06
C ARG A 172 -2.95 -18.14 -4.84
N LYS A 173 -2.96 -18.84 -3.69
CA LYS A 173 -3.46 -18.26 -2.44
C LYS A 173 -2.64 -17.04 -2.00
N LYS A 174 -1.32 -17.12 -2.08
CA LYS A 174 -0.43 -16.00 -1.73
C LYS A 174 -0.59 -14.80 -2.68
N GLU A 175 -0.76 -15.05 -3.97
CA GLU A 175 -1.03 -14.02 -4.96
C GLU A 175 -2.37 -13.31 -4.70
N LEU A 176 -3.41 -14.05 -4.29
CA LEU A 176 -4.68 -13.46 -3.87
C LEU A 176 -4.51 -12.58 -2.63
N GLU A 177 -3.83 -13.06 -1.59
CA GLU A 177 -3.54 -12.26 -0.39
C GLU A 177 -2.77 -10.95 -0.71
N ILE A 178 -1.82 -11.02 -1.65
CA ILE A 178 -1.09 -9.84 -2.13
C ILE A 178 -2.02 -8.88 -2.86
N HIS A 179 -2.89 -9.40 -3.73
CA HIS A 179 -3.86 -8.60 -4.47
C HIS A 179 -4.88 -7.92 -3.54
N GLU A 180 -5.36 -8.61 -2.51
CA GLU A 180 -6.24 -8.03 -1.49
C GLU A 180 -5.57 -6.86 -0.75
N ILE A 181 -4.28 -7.00 -0.40
CA ILE A 181 -3.51 -5.92 0.22
C ILE A 181 -3.37 -4.73 -0.74
N GLU A 182 -3.09 -4.98 -2.02
CA GLU A 182 -2.97 -3.92 -3.04
C GLU A 182 -4.30 -3.19 -3.27
N LEU A 183 -5.41 -3.93 -3.28
CA LEU A 183 -6.73 -3.34 -3.39
C LEU A 183 -7.09 -2.48 -2.17
N ALA A 184 -6.77 -2.97 -0.96
CA ALA A 184 -6.97 -2.20 0.26
C ALA A 184 -6.14 -0.91 0.28
N MET A 185 -4.86 -0.97 -0.13
CA MET A 185 -4.02 0.23 -0.25
C MET A 185 -4.61 1.24 -1.23
N LYS A 186 -5.04 0.78 -2.39
CA LYS A 186 -5.65 1.63 -3.41
C LYS A 186 -6.95 2.29 -2.90
N ALA A 187 -7.81 1.55 -2.24
CA ALA A 187 -9.03 2.08 -1.66
C ALA A 187 -8.75 3.16 -0.59
N ILE A 188 -7.73 2.94 0.25
CA ILE A 188 -7.31 3.95 1.25
C ILE A 188 -6.75 5.20 0.55
N GLU A 189 -5.91 5.04 -0.46
CA GLU A 189 -5.34 6.16 -1.22
C GLU A 189 -6.42 6.96 -1.97
N GLU A 190 -7.39 6.29 -2.58
CA GLU A 190 -8.54 6.94 -3.25
C GLU A 190 -9.41 7.69 -2.24
N ALA A 191 -9.74 7.07 -1.11
CA ALA A 191 -10.50 7.70 -0.04
C ALA A 191 -9.77 8.93 0.53
N ALA A 192 -8.47 8.81 0.81
CA ALA A 192 -7.64 9.93 1.28
C ALA A 192 -7.62 11.08 0.26
N SER A 193 -7.45 10.78 -1.02
CA SER A 193 -7.48 11.80 -2.09
C SER A 193 -8.83 12.51 -2.16
N GLN A 194 -9.94 11.77 -2.04
CA GLN A 194 -11.28 12.36 -2.06
C GLN A 194 -11.49 13.29 -0.84
N VAL A 195 -11.09 12.85 0.36
CA VAL A 195 -11.16 13.66 1.58
C VAL A 195 -10.31 14.92 1.44
N GLN A 196 -9.07 14.78 0.94
CA GLN A 196 -8.18 15.92 0.71
C GLN A 196 -8.79 16.95 -0.24
N LYS A 197 -9.40 16.50 -1.34
CA LYS A 197 -10.04 17.40 -2.30
C LYS A 197 -11.21 18.17 -1.68
N THR A 198 -12.09 17.48 -0.94
CA THR A 198 -13.24 18.12 -0.29
C THR A 198 -12.80 19.11 0.78
N PHE A 199 -11.85 18.71 1.64
CA PHE A 199 -11.31 19.61 2.67
C PHE A 199 -10.60 20.82 2.05
N GLY A 200 -9.82 20.63 0.97
CA GLY A 200 -9.15 21.74 0.28
C GLY A 200 -10.14 22.77 -0.28
N GLN A 201 -11.30 22.33 -0.77
CA GLN A 201 -12.39 23.23 -1.20
C GLN A 201 -12.96 24.01 -0.03
N GLU A 202 -13.36 23.33 1.05
CA GLU A 202 -13.89 23.97 2.27
C GLU A 202 -12.89 24.94 2.89
N LEU A 203 -11.60 24.59 2.91
CA LEU A 203 -10.55 25.43 3.40
C LEU A 203 -10.41 26.71 2.55
N ASN A 204 -10.41 26.59 1.22
CA ASN A 204 -10.35 27.73 0.32
C ASN A 204 -11.57 28.66 0.45
N GLU A 205 -12.78 28.10 0.61
CA GLU A 205 -13.99 28.88 0.88
C GLU A 205 -13.85 29.64 2.20
N LYS A 206 -13.40 28.98 3.26
CA LYS A 206 -13.24 29.59 4.58
C LYS A 206 -12.14 30.66 4.61
N ILE A 207 -10.99 30.40 3.97
CA ILE A 207 -9.92 31.41 3.83
C ILE A 207 -10.46 32.62 3.06
N SER A 208 -11.19 32.43 1.98
CA SER A 208 -11.77 33.51 1.18
C SER A 208 -12.73 34.37 1.99
N GLU A 209 -13.62 33.76 2.77
CA GLU A 209 -14.56 34.44 3.66
C GLU A 209 -13.79 35.31 4.69
N ILE A 210 -12.88 34.70 5.44
CA ILE A 210 -12.10 35.39 6.49
C ILE A 210 -11.26 36.52 5.89
N PHE A 211 -10.57 36.24 4.80
CA PHE A 211 -9.68 37.20 4.17
C PHE A 211 -10.45 38.37 3.51
N CYS A 212 -11.59 38.08 2.91
CA CYS A 212 -12.49 39.10 2.38
C CYS A 212 -12.95 40.08 3.47
N ASP A 213 -13.43 39.54 4.60
CA ASP A 213 -13.89 40.38 5.73
C ASP A 213 -12.76 41.19 6.35
N MET A 214 -11.60 40.58 6.59
CA MET A 214 -10.43 41.22 7.15
C MET A 214 -9.83 42.32 6.24
N THR A 215 -10.10 42.25 4.93
CA THR A 215 -9.62 43.23 3.94
C THR A 215 -10.73 44.16 3.44
N ASN A 216 -11.88 44.17 4.14
CA ASN A 216 -13.05 44.99 3.81
C ASN A 216 -13.49 44.85 2.33
N GLY A 217 -13.51 43.60 1.83
CA GLY A 217 -13.93 43.26 0.46
C GLY A 217 -12.88 43.57 -0.62
N LYS A 218 -11.68 44.02 -0.26
CA LYS A 218 -10.63 44.27 -1.25
C LYS A 218 -10.20 43.05 -2.02
N TYR A 219 -10.14 41.90 -1.34
CA TYR A 219 -9.87 40.59 -1.93
C TYR A 219 -11.05 39.67 -1.65
N THR A 220 -11.71 39.22 -2.72
CA THR A 220 -12.95 38.47 -2.60
C THR A 220 -12.77 36.95 -2.64
N GLN A 221 -11.59 36.49 -3.10
CA GLN A 221 -11.24 35.08 -3.08
C GLN A 221 -9.77 34.89 -2.73
N ALA A 222 -9.50 33.83 -2.01
CA ALA A 222 -8.15 33.34 -1.76
C ALA A 222 -8.12 31.81 -2.03
N VAL A 223 -7.28 31.40 -2.94
CA VAL A 223 -7.16 29.99 -3.37
C VAL A 223 -5.76 29.49 -3.06
N MET A 224 -5.69 28.39 -2.37
CA MET A 224 -4.46 27.68 -2.06
C MET A 224 -4.37 26.41 -2.92
N ASP A 225 -3.24 26.21 -3.57
CA ASP A 225 -2.95 25.01 -4.33
C ASP A 225 -2.40 23.87 -3.44
N GLU A 226 -2.17 22.70 -4.03
CA GLU A 226 -1.61 21.52 -3.36
C GLU A 226 -0.19 21.75 -2.79
N ASN A 227 0.51 22.79 -3.27
CA ASN A 227 1.85 23.15 -2.82
C ASN A 227 1.84 24.23 -1.74
N LEU A 228 0.64 24.64 -1.25
CA LEU A 228 0.42 25.76 -0.36
C LEU A 228 0.81 27.11 -0.98
N SER A 229 0.89 27.21 -2.30
CA SER A 229 0.98 28.49 -2.97
C SER A 229 -0.39 29.13 -3.02
N MET A 230 -0.48 30.39 -2.60
CA MET A 230 -1.76 31.11 -2.53
C MET A 230 -1.85 32.17 -3.60
N MET A 231 -3.04 32.31 -4.17
CA MET A 231 -3.43 33.40 -5.06
C MET A 231 -4.68 34.07 -4.49
N VAL A 232 -4.79 35.37 -4.70
CA VAL A 232 -5.95 36.15 -4.27
C VAL A 232 -6.59 36.80 -5.48
N TYR A 233 -7.90 37.00 -5.45
CA TYR A 233 -8.65 37.70 -6.50
C TYR A 233 -9.01 39.12 -5.97
N ASP A 234 -8.55 40.17 -6.65
CA ASP A 234 -8.73 41.58 -6.26
C ASP A 234 -9.95 42.24 -6.90
N GLY A 235 -10.80 41.47 -7.54
CA GLY A 235 -11.97 41.91 -8.31
C GLY A 235 -11.70 42.07 -9.79
N PHE A 236 -10.45 42.02 -10.24
CA PHE A 236 -10.05 42.13 -11.65
C PHE A 236 -9.21 40.94 -12.10
N ASP A 237 -8.15 40.63 -11.32
CA ASP A 237 -7.19 39.59 -11.66
C ASP A 237 -6.84 38.69 -10.48
N HIS A 238 -6.32 37.50 -10.78
CA HIS A 238 -5.70 36.61 -9.81
C HIS A 238 -4.24 37.06 -9.56
N VAL A 239 -3.95 37.50 -8.37
CA VAL A 239 -2.62 38.00 -7.94
C VAL A 239 -1.93 36.92 -7.10
N ASP A 240 -0.78 36.43 -7.54
CA ASP A 240 0.06 35.52 -6.77
C ASP A 240 0.57 36.21 -5.51
N MET A 241 0.59 35.48 -4.39
CA MET A 241 1.02 35.96 -3.07
C MET A 241 2.38 36.68 -3.08
N LYS A 242 3.31 36.27 -3.97
CA LYS A 242 4.64 36.92 -4.09
C LYS A 242 4.60 38.39 -4.54
N TYR A 243 3.50 38.82 -5.13
CA TYR A 243 3.32 40.22 -5.56
C TYR A 243 2.54 41.06 -4.55
N LEU A 244 2.10 40.49 -3.43
CA LEU A 244 1.39 41.17 -2.37
C LEU A 244 2.39 41.89 -1.42
N SER A 245 1.91 42.91 -0.72
CA SER A 245 2.68 43.53 0.37
C SER A 245 2.88 42.52 1.52
N ASN A 246 3.96 42.69 2.28
CA ASN A 246 4.25 41.82 3.43
C ASN A 246 3.08 41.75 4.42
N ALA A 247 2.45 42.88 4.74
CA ALA A 247 1.30 42.92 5.64
C ALA A 247 0.09 42.16 5.07
N THR A 248 -0.15 42.22 3.75
CA THR A 248 -1.22 41.45 3.08
C THR A 248 -0.94 39.95 3.11
N VAL A 249 0.33 39.57 2.90
CA VAL A 249 0.76 38.18 3.02
C VAL A 249 0.54 37.67 4.44
N GLU A 250 0.87 38.45 5.45
CA GLU A 250 0.64 38.06 6.85
C GLU A 250 -0.86 37.93 7.18
N GLN A 251 -1.70 38.87 6.69
CA GLN A 251 -3.16 38.73 6.82
C GLN A 251 -3.67 37.41 6.15
N LEU A 252 -3.15 37.09 4.98
CA LEU A 252 -3.55 35.88 4.26
C LEU A 252 -3.15 34.62 5.02
N TYR A 253 -1.95 34.57 5.59
CA TYR A 253 -1.53 33.46 6.44
C TYR A 253 -2.32 33.40 7.75
N PHE A 254 -2.67 34.56 8.31
CA PHE A 254 -3.52 34.62 9.49
C PHE A 254 -4.92 34.05 9.19
N ALA A 255 -5.51 34.41 8.05
CA ALA A 255 -6.77 33.84 7.58
C ALA A 255 -6.69 32.33 7.36
N LEU A 256 -5.59 31.84 6.77
CA LEU A 256 -5.34 30.41 6.60
C LEU A 256 -5.31 29.67 7.95
N ARG A 257 -4.62 30.23 8.96
CA ARG A 257 -4.54 29.60 10.29
C ARG A 257 -5.88 29.58 10.99
N LEU A 258 -6.65 30.67 10.94
CA LEU A 258 -8.01 30.72 11.48
C LEU A 258 -8.94 29.72 10.79
N ALA A 259 -8.95 29.71 9.46
CA ALA A 259 -9.75 28.76 8.68
C ALA A 259 -9.38 27.30 9.01
N SER A 260 -8.08 27.03 9.15
CA SER A 260 -7.60 25.72 9.56
C SER A 260 -8.05 25.35 10.96
N ALA A 261 -7.95 26.29 11.92
CA ALA A 261 -8.42 26.06 13.29
C ALA A 261 -9.93 25.81 13.34
N ASP A 262 -10.71 26.53 12.54
CA ASP A 262 -12.17 26.34 12.49
C ASP A 262 -12.56 24.98 11.91
N LEU A 263 -11.89 24.55 10.86
CA LEU A 263 -12.18 23.24 10.24
C LEU A 263 -11.64 22.06 11.03
N LEU A 264 -10.51 22.23 11.72
CA LEU A 264 -9.89 21.18 12.52
C LEU A 264 -10.60 20.94 13.86
N TYR A 265 -11.19 22.00 14.42
CA TYR A 265 -11.77 22.01 15.77
C TYR A 265 -13.24 22.45 15.76
N GLU A 266 -14.01 21.98 14.79
CA GLU A 266 -15.44 22.32 14.60
C GLU A 266 -16.28 22.21 15.90
N ASN A 267 -15.89 21.35 16.83
CA ASN A 267 -16.62 21.09 18.07
C ASN A 267 -15.98 21.68 19.32
N ASP A 268 -14.77 22.25 19.20
CA ASP A 268 -13.99 22.73 20.34
C ASP A 268 -13.51 24.15 20.10
N ALA A 269 -14.07 25.12 20.81
CA ALA A 269 -13.64 26.51 20.75
C ALA A 269 -12.33 26.71 21.51
N PHE A 270 -11.20 26.25 20.94
CA PHE A 270 -9.87 26.49 21.51
C PHE A 270 -9.56 27.97 21.59
N PRO A 271 -8.98 28.46 22.70
CA PRO A 271 -8.54 29.83 22.78
C PRO A 271 -7.42 30.12 21.77
N LEU A 272 -7.45 31.31 21.18
CA LEU A 272 -6.39 31.81 20.30
C LEU A 272 -5.30 32.50 21.12
N PHE A 273 -4.06 32.14 20.89
CA PHE A 273 -2.88 32.81 21.49
C PHE A 273 -2.13 33.56 20.40
N LEU A 274 -2.14 34.89 20.50
CA LEU A 274 -1.59 35.81 19.51
C LEU A 274 -0.44 36.61 20.14
N ASP A 275 0.80 36.28 19.81
CA ASP A 275 1.98 36.92 20.37
C ASP A 275 2.63 37.83 19.32
N ASP A 276 2.35 39.11 19.46
CA ASP A 276 2.83 40.22 18.62
C ASP A 276 2.65 40.08 17.11
N VAL A 277 1.60 39.30 16.72
CA VAL A 277 1.35 38.90 15.33
C VAL A 277 1.01 40.04 14.36
N PHE A 278 0.68 41.22 14.88
CA PHE A 278 0.24 42.39 14.10
C PHE A 278 1.32 43.48 13.93
N GLY A 279 2.59 43.11 14.11
CA GLY A 279 3.70 44.05 14.07
C GLY A 279 3.83 44.86 12.77
N ASN A 280 3.46 44.25 11.63
CA ASN A 280 3.53 44.85 10.30
C ASN A 280 2.22 45.45 9.80
N TYR A 281 1.14 45.45 10.64
CA TYR A 281 -0.15 45.99 10.23
C TYR A 281 -0.18 47.54 10.45
N ASP A 282 -0.72 48.21 9.45
CA ASP A 282 -1.16 49.60 9.62
C ASP A 282 -2.45 49.67 10.45
N ASP A 283 -2.81 50.86 10.90
CA ASP A 283 -3.95 51.06 11.80
C ASP A 283 -5.29 50.61 11.17
N GLU A 284 -5.45 50.79 9.86
CA GLU A 284 -6.67 50.41 9.16
C GLU A 284 -6.82 48.89 9.12
N ARG A 285 -5.76 48.16 8.73
CA ARG A 285 -5.75 46.67 8.73
C ARG A 285 -5.95 46.08 10.12
N LEU A 286 -5.27 46.72 11.08
CA LEU A 286 -5.40 46.28 12.47
C LEU A 286 -6.84 46.44 12.96
N ALA A 287 -7.49 47.61 12.66
CA ALA A 287 -8.87 47.84 13.00
C ALA A 287 -9.83 46.83 12.39
N GLN A 288 -9.67 46.55 11.11
CA GLN A 288 -10.49 45.58 10.39
C GLN A 288 -10.31 44.16 10.96
N THR A 289 -9.06 43.75 11.21
CA THR A 289 -8.77 42.43 11.80
C THR A 289 -9.32 42.29 13.21
N MET A 290 -9.21 43.35 14.07
CA MET A 290 -9.78 43.33 15.43
C MET A 290 -11.30 43.27 15.39
N GLN A 291 -11.95 43.99 14.49
CA GLN A 291 -13.39 43.95 14.31
C GLN A 291 -13.83 42.54 13.85
N TYR A 292 -13.13 41.96 12.87
CA TYR A 292 -13.41 40.57 12.47
C TYR A 292 -13.33 39.62 13.68
N LEU A 293 -12.23 39.65 14.42
CA LEU A 293 -12.02 38.74 15.56
C LEU A 293 -13.09 38.96 16.65
N SER A 294 -13.56 40.19 16.88
CA SER A 294 -14.58 40.44 17.89
C SER A 294 -15.98 40.02 17.51
N HIS A 295 -16.30 39.91 16.20
CA HIS A 295 -17.66 39.60 15.73
C HIS A 295 -17.83 38.19 15.22
N HIS A 296 -16.76 37.54 14.73
CA HIS A 296 -16.85 36.28 14.01
C HIS A 296 -16.19 35.09 14.73
N THR A 297 -15.71 35.31 15.97
CA THR A 297 -15.16 34.18 16.73
C THR A 297 -15.76 34.12 18.12
N ASP A 298 -16.31 32.93 18.45
CA ASP A 298 -16.79 32.60 19.80
C ASP A 298 -15.66 32.16 20.74
N ARG A 299 -14.41 32.27 20.27
CA ARG A 299 -13.22 31.82 20.99
C ARG A 299 -12.69 32.87 21.91
N GLN A 300 -12.14 32.47 23.05
CA GLN A 300 -11.34 33.36 23.88
C GLN A 300 -10.03 33.70 23.17
N ILE A 301 -9.67 34.98 23.13
CA ILE A 301 -8.46 35.48 22.47
C ILE A 301 -7.51 36.03 23.53
N PHE A 302 -6.29 35.54 23.55
CA PHE A 302 -5.18 36.06 24.33
C PHE A 302 -4.23 36.80 23.38
N LEU A 303 -4.23 38.13 23.47
CA LEU A 303 -3.36 38.96 22.66
C LEU A 303 -2.21 39.49 23.51
N PHE A 304 -0.99 39.06 23.23
CA PHE A 304 0.23 39.58 23.84
C PHE A 304 0.81 40.61 22.92
N THR A 305 1.02 41.84 23.41
CA THR A 305 1.56 42.93 22.57
C THR A 305 2.22 44.03 23.39
N GLY A 306 3.29 44.63 22.86
CA GLY A 306 3.90 45.85 23.38
C GLY A 306 3.34 47.15 22.77
N ARG A 307 2.43 47.04 21.78
CA ARG A 307 1.87 48.21 21.05
C ARG A 307 0.69 48.83 21.79
N LYS A 308 0.92 50.02 22.34
CA LYS A 308 -0.13 50.80 23.03
C LYS A 308 -1.25 51.26 22.09
N GLU A 309 -0.96 51.38 20.80
CA GLU A 309 -1.93 51.74 19.76
C GLU A 309 -3.10 50.76 19.67
N ILE A 310 -2.85 49.49 19.98
CA ILE A 310 -3.89 48.45 19.98
C ILE A 310 -4.97 48.75 21.02
N LEU A 311 -4.59 49.16 22.23
CA LEU A 311 -5.56 49.52 23.28
C LEU A 311 -6.45 50.68 22.85
N ARG A 312 -5.83 51.76 22.28
CA ARG A 312 -6.59 52.88 21.77
C ARG A 312 -7.58 52.47 20.69
N LEU A 313 -7.16 51.61 19.78
CA LEU A 313 -7.99 51.09 18.70
C LEU A 313 -9.15 50.26 19.20
N LEU A 314 -8.92 49.37 20.20
CA LEU A 314 -9.97 48.61 20.83
C LEU A 314 -11.02 49.49 21.49
N ASP A 315 -10.57 50.56 22.18
CA ASP A 315 -11.45 51.57 22.79
C ASP A 315 -12.23 52.36 21.72
N GLU A 316 -11.60 52.81 20.65
CA GLU A 316 -12.24 53.53 19.54
C GLU A 316 -13.28 52.66 18.78
N LYS A 317 -13.08 51.37 18.72
CA LYS A 317 -13.98 50.41 18.07
C LYS A 317 -14.99 49.75 19.02
N GLU A 318 -15.00 50.19 20.29
CA GLU A 318 -15.89 49.65 21.33
C GLU A 318 -15.77 48.13 21.52
N ILE A 319 -14.56 47.57 21.28
CA ILE A 319 -14.30 46.13 21.44
C ILE A 319 -14.00 45.85 22.91
N LEU A 320 -14.77 44.96 23.51
CA LEU A 320 -14.58 44.60 24.92
C LEU A 320 -13.33 43.75 25.11
N TYR A 321 -12.50 44.15 26.08
CA TYR A 321 -11.30 43.38 26.43
C TYR A 321 -11.01 43.50 27.93
N HIS A 322 -10.18 42.60 28.44
CA HIS A 322 -9.63 42.64 29.79
C HIS A 322 -8.12 42.82 29.72
N LEU A 323 -7.63 43.97 30.24
CA LEU A 323 -6.20 44.29 30.22
C LEU A 323 -5.49 43.64 31.41
N ILE A 324 -4.44 42.86 31.11
CA ILE A 324 -3.51 42.31 32.08
C ILE A 324 -2.14 42.95 31.83
N SER A 325 -1.61 43.69 32.79
CA SER A 325 -0.26 44.26 32.71
C SER A 325 0.74 43.28 33.32
N LEU A 326 1.72 42.89 32.57
CA LEU A 326 2.82 42.00 33.00
C LEU A 326 4.02 42.85 33.49
#